data_8e1aedf375cf350cef4ebd26d6f0bdc0
#
_entry.id   8e1aedf375cf350cef4ebd26d6f0bdc0
#
_cell.length_a   1.000
_cell.length_b   1.000
_cell.length_c   1.000
_cell.angle_alpha   90.00
_cell.angle_beta   90.00
_cell.angle_gamma   90.00
#
_symmetry.space_group_name_H-M   'P 1'
#
loop_
_entity.id
_entity.type
_entity.pdbx_description
1 polymer ?
#
loop_
_entity_poly.entity_id
_entity_poly.type
_entity_poly.pdbx_seq_one_letter_code
_entity_poly.pdbx_strand_id
1 'polypeptide(L)'
;MQNITSEQAMIVRRARGADVQEIETLLSAEDLDRSAFVLEDFFVAAAPSGRVAGCARLKSYSDCVELSSVAVHHTYRGQGIGSTIVTTVLEHAAVSVIYLVCEPKETAFFARFGFQVLSRAYVPLALLPKLFAYEAKVGAMVAMKREG
;
A
#
# COMPACT_ATOMS: atom_id res chain seq x y z
N MET A 1 -3.80 -12.11 -34.15
CA MET A 1 -3.14 -11.14 -33.29
C MET A 1 -3.60 -11.29 -31.86
N GLN A 2 -2.70 -11.35 -30.94
CA GLN A 2 -3.01 -11.52 -29.54
C GLN A 2 -3.31 -10.18 -28.88
N ASN A 3 -4.41 -10.10 -28.15
CA ASN A 3 -4.76 -8.90 -27.41
C ASN A 3 -3.96 -8.88 -26.09
N ILE A 4 -3.41 -7.73 -25.79
CA ILE A 4 -2.73 -7.50 -24.51
C ILE A 4 -3.76 -6.93 -23.55
N THR A 5 -3.96 -7.59 -22.41
CA THR A 5 -4.83 -7.08 -21.37
C THR A 5 -4.18 -5.92 -20.62
N SER A 6 -4.96 -5.09 -19.94
CA SER A 6 -4.42 -4.01 -19.11
C SER A 6 -3.42 -4.53 -18.08
N GLU A 7 -3.71 -5.69 -17.48
CA GLU A 7 -2.86 -6.31 -16.48
C GLU A 7 -1.51 -6.73 -17.07
N GLN A 8 -1.50 -7.36 -18.25
CA GLN A 8 -0.28 -7.82 -18.91
C GLN A 8 0.64 -6.67 -19.31
N ALA A 9 0.05 -5.50 -19.58
CA ALA A 9 0.78 -4.32 -20.00
C ALA A 9 1.16 -3.38 -18.86
N MET A 10 0.72 -3.68 -17.63
CA MET A 10 1.05 -2.88 -16.46
C MET A 10 2.52 -3.04 -16.06
N ILE A 11 3.11 -1.93 -15.65
CA ILE A 11 4.47 -1.92 -15.11
C ILE A 11 4.40 -1.34 -13.71
N VAL A 12 4.94 -2.05 -12.72
CA VAL A 12 5.11 -1.51 -11.39
C VAL A 12 6.51 -0.90 -11.30
N ARG A 13 6.56 0.35 -10.94
CA ARG A 13 7.79 1.12 -10.88
C ARG A 13 7.74 2.14 -9.75
N ARG A 14 8.89 2.73 -9.44
CA ARG A 14 8.91 3.86 -8.50
C ARG A 14 8.13 5.03 -9.08
N ALA A 15 7.45 5.77 -8.22
CA ALA A 15 6.68 6.94 -8.62
C ALA A 15 7.61 8.06 -9.12
N ARG A 16 7.09 8.85 -10.02
CA ARG A 16 7.75 10.02 -10.61
C ARG A 16 6.94 11.28 -10.29
N GLY A 17 7.54 12.45 -10.45
CA GLY A 17 6.83 13.70 -10.22
C GLY A 17 5.52 13.82 -11.00
N ALA A 18 5.47 13.32 -12.22
CA ALA A 18 4.27 13.34 -13.04
C ALA A 18 3.11 12.48 -12.47
N ASP A 19 3.40 11.56 -11.55
CA ASP A 19 2.39 10.66 -10.96
C ASP A 19 1.71 11.26 -9.74
N VAL A 20 2.25 12.32 -9.16
CA VAL A 20 1.82 12.85 -7.84
C VAL A 20 0.32 13.14 -7.79
N GLN A 21 -0.20 13.83 -8.80
CA GLN A 21 -1.61 14.21 -8.80
C GLN A 21 -2.53 12.98 -8.84
N GLU A 22 -2.19 11.98 -9.64
CA GLU A 22 -2.99 10.76 -9.70
C GLU A 22 -2.89 9.94 -8.42
N ILE A 23 -1.71 9.89 -7.80
CA ILE A 23 -1.55 9.24 -6.49
C ILE A 23 -2.45 9.91 -5.47
N GLU A 24 -2.40 11.24 -5.36
CA GLU A 24 -3.22 11.97 -4.41
C GLU A 24 -4.72 11.76 -4.66
N THR A 25 -5.13 11.70 -5.92
CA THR A 25 -6.51 11.42 -6.28
C THR A 25 -6.94 10.02 -5.81
N LEU A 26 -6.09 9.02 -6.01
CA LEU A 26 -6.36 7.66 -5.52
C LEU A 26 -6.50 7.62 -4.00
N LEU A 27 -5.58 8.25 -3.28
CA LEU A 27 -5.60 8.24 -1.82
C LEU A 27 -6.82 8.98 -1.28
N SER A 28 -7.20 10.10 -1.90
CA SER A 28 -8.42 10.83 -1.53
C SER A 28 -9.67 10.00 -1.73
N ALA A 29 -9.76 9.31 -2.87
CA ALA A 29 -10.95 8.51 -3.22
C ALA A 29 -11.18 7.37 -2.22
N GLU A 30 -10.10 6.81 -1.67
CA GLU A 30 -10.16 5.71 -0.70
C GLU A 30 -10.01 6.20 0.75
N ASP A 31 -9.91 7.51 0.95
CA ASP A 31 -9.70 8.14 2.26
C ASP A 31 -8.49 7.55 3.00
N LEU A 32 -7.41 7.37 2.27
CA LEU A 32 -6.17 6.80 2.78
C LEU A 32 -5.19 7.88 3.23
N ASP A 33 -4.18 7.44 4.01
CA ASP A 33 -3.17 8.32 4.59
C ASP A 33 -2.37 9.06 3.52
N ARG A 34 -2.45 10.40 3.53
CA ARG A 34 -1.67 11.29 2.66
C ARG A 34 -0.63 12.08 3.45
N SER A 35 -0.55 11.86 4.76
CA SER A 35 0.38 12.58 5.62
C SER A 35 1.83 12.24 5.29
N ALA A 36 2.74 13.19 5.54
CA ALA A 36 4.17 13.02 5.30
C ALA A 36 4.44 12.42 3.91
N PHE A 37 3.89 13.06 2.87
CA PHE A 37 4.04 12.59 1.49
C PHE A 37 5.49 12.77 1.05
N VAL A 38 6.16 11.66 0.82
CA VAL A 38 7.52 11.60 0.28
C VAL A 38 7.44 10.79 -1.01
N LEU A 39 7.67 11.43 -2.14
CA LEU A 39 7.50 10.81 -3.45
C LEU A 39 8.32 9.53 -3.59
N GLU A 40 9.53 9.53 -3.07
CA GLU A 40 10.47 8.41 -3.16
C GLU A 40 9.98 7.16 -2.44
N ASP A 41 9.00 7.28 -1.54
CA ASP A 41 8.42 6.14 -0.82
C ASP A 41 7.40 5.38 -1.65
N PHE A 42 6.91 5.98 -2.74
CA PHE A 42 5.79 5.44 -3.52
C PHE A 42 6.24 4.60 -4.70
N PHE A 43 5.46 3.54 -4.94
CA PHE A 43 5.47 2.76 -6.16
C PHE A 43 4.11 2.90 -6.83
N VAL A 44 4.08 2.85 -8.15
CA VAL A 44 2.86 2.90 -8.94
C VAL A 44 2.79 1.74 -9.90
N ALA A 45 1.58 1.28 -10.18
CA ALA A 45 1.31 0.44 -11.33
C ALA A 45 0.85 1.36 -12.45
N ALA A 46 1.64 1.44 -13.50
CA ALA A 46 1.38 2.33 -14.63
C ALA A 46 0.87 1.53 -15.83
N ALA A 47 -0.24 1.98 -16.41
CA ALA A 47 -0.77 1.45 -17.66
C ALA A 47 0.11 1.92 -18.83
N PRO A 48 0.02 1.27 -20.01
CA PRO A 48 0.78 1.70 -21.20
C PRO A 48 0.52 3.15 -21.58
N SER A 49 -0.68 3.67 -21.26
CA SER A 49 -1.03 5.09 -21.50
C SER A 49 -0.31 6.04 -20.56
N GLY A 50 0.37 5.53 -19.54
CA GLY A 50 0.98 6.33 -18.48
C GLY A 50 0.07 6.59 -17.30
N ARG A 51 -1.22 6.21 -17.37
CA ARG A 51 -2.15 6.38 -16.26
C ARG A 51 -1.74 5.51 -15.07
N VAL A 52 -1.91 6.07 -13.88
CA VAL A 52 -1.65 5.34 -12.63
C VAL A 52 -2.87 4.49 -12.30
N ALA A 53 -2.70 3.18 -12.35
CA ALA A 53 -3.75 2.21 -12.03
C ALA A 53 -3.81 1.90 -10.54
N GLY A 54 -2.71 2.08 -9.83
CA GLY A 54 -2.64 1.83 -8.41
C GLY A 54 -1.33 2.31 -7.82
N CYS A 55 -1.26 2.34 -6.49
CA CYS A 55 -0.06 2.76 -5.78
C CYS A 55 0.09 2.04 -4.45
N ALA A 56 1.28 2.15 -3.87
CA ALA A 56 1.57 1.78 -2.49
C ALA A 56 2.85 2.48 -2.06
N ARG A 57 3.06 2.63 -0.75
CA ARG A 57 4.31 3.18 -0.25
C ARG A 57 4.87 2.41 0.94
N LEU A 58 6.17 2.53 1.11
CA LEU A 58 6.85 2.15 2.34
C LEU A 58 7.17 3.44 3.08
N LYS A 59 6.48 3.66 4.18
CA LYS A 59 6.63 4.87 5.00
C LYS A 59 7.53 4.56 6.17
N SER A 60 8.61 5.34 6.32
CA SER A 60 9.56 5.16 7.41
C SER A 60 9.20 6.01 8.61
N TYR A 61 9.23 5.39 9.77
CA TYR A 61 9.09 6.03 11.08
C TYR A 61 10.39 5.88 11.86
N SER A 62 10.46 6.49 13.03
CA SER A 62 11.65 6.39 13.86
C SER A 62 11.97 4.95 14.32
N ASP A 63 10.96 4.12 14.45
CA ASP A 63 11.08 2.76 15.01
C ASP A 63 10.55 1.65 14.10
N CYS A 64 10.08 1.96 12.90
CA CYS A 64 9.53 0.94 12.01
C CYS A 64 9.36 1.44 10.58
N VAL A 65 9.06 0.50 9.69
CA VAL A 65 8.65 0.79 8.31
C VAL A 65 7.25 0.22 8.11
N GLU A 66 6.39 0.99 7.49
CA GLU A 66 4.99 0.63 7.27
C GLU A 66 4.70 0.53 5.77
N LEU A 67 4.08 -0.58 5.34
CA LEU A 67 3.40 -0.66 4.05
C LEU A 67 2.08 0.09 4.19
N SER A 68 1.90 1.14 3.41
CA SER A 68 0.79 2.08 3.57
C SER A 68 0.25 2.50 2.21
N SER A 69 -0.96 3.06 2.23
CA SER A 69 -1.55 3.72 1.06
C SER A 69 -1.64 2.81 -0.16
N VAL A 70 -2.01 1.55 0.08
CA VAL A 70 -2.24 0.58 -1.00
C VAL A 70 -3.60 0.87 -1.62
N ALA A 71 -3.63 1.30 -2.86
CA ALA A 71 -4.86 1.65 -3.56
C ALA A 71 -4.81 1.21 -5.01
N VAL A 72 -5.95 0.75 -5.53
CA VAL A 72 -6.12 0.41 -6.94
C VAL A 72 -7.30 1.21 -7.47
N HIS A 73 -7.10 1.90 -8.59
CA HIS A 73 -8.16 2.66 -9.25
C HIS A 73 -9.32 1.71 -9.59
N HIS A 74 -10.56 2.17 -9.35
CA HIS A 74 -11.75 1.31 -9.51
C HIS A 74 -11.85 0.65 -10.89
N THR A 75 -11.40 1.34 -11.94
CA THR A 75 -11.41 0.81 -13.31
C THR A 75 -10.56 -0.46 -13.46
N TYR A 76 -9.54 -0.60 -12.62
CA TYR A 76 -8.56 -1.70 -12.74
C TYR A 76 -8.70 -2.75 -11.64
N ARG A 77 -9.71 -2.65 -10.78
CA ARG A 77 -9.92 -3.63 -9.71
C ARG A 77 -10.28 -5.01 -10.27
N GLY A 78 -9.96 -6.04 -9.50
CA GLY A 78 -10.26 -7.42 -9.87
C GLY A 78 -9.28 -8.03 -10.87
N GLN A 79 -8.16 -7.37 -11.15
CA GLN A 79 -7.16 -7.83 -12.12
C GLN A 79 -5.83 -8.22 -11.48
N GLY A 80 -5.76 -8.32 -10.15
CA GLY A 80 -4.53 -8.72 -9.47
C GLY A 80 -3.47 -7.62 -9.34
N ILE A 81 -3.81 -6.38 -9.68
CA ILE A 81 -2.85 -5.28 -9.66
C ILE A 81 -2.35 -4.98 -8.24
N GLY A 82 -3.26 -4.99 -7.26
CA GLY A 82 -2.88 -4.77 -5.86
C GLY A 82 -1.84 -5.79 -5.38
N SER A 83 -2.04 -7.06 -5.72
CA SER A 83 -1.08 -8.12 -5.38
C SER A 83 0.28 -7.89 -6.04
N THR A 84 0.29 -7.49 -7.30
CA THR A 84 1.52 -7.21 -8.03
C THR A 84 2.27 -6.03 -7.41
N ILE A 85 1.55 -4.97 -7.04
CA ILE A 85 2.16 -3.81 -6.39
C ILE A 85 2.79 -4.20 -5.06
N VAL A 86 2.04 -4.89 -4.19
CA VAL A 86 2.52 -5.30 -2.87
C VAL A 86 3.76 -6.20 -3.02
N THR A 87 3.71 -7.18 -3.90
CA THR A 87 4.85 -8.06 -4.14
C THR A 87 6.09 -7.27 -4.55
N THR A 88 5.94 -6.35 -5.51
CA THR A 88 7.06 -5.54 -6.01
C THR A 88 7.63 -4.65 -4.92
N VAL A 89 6.77 -3.99 -4.15
CA VAL A 89 7.19 -3.12 -3.06
C VAL A 89 8.00 -3.91 -2.02
N LEU A 90 7.51 -5.08 -1.64
CA LEU A 90 8.19 -5.92 -0.65
C LEU A 90 9.55 -6.43 -1.17
N GLU A 91 9.64 -6.74 -2.45
CA GLU A 91 10.91 -7.15 -3.07
C GLU A 91 11.96 -6.04 -3.05
N HIS A 92 11.52 -4.78 -3.10
CA HIS A 92 12.42 -3.62 -3.09
C HIS A 92 12.70 -3.08 -1.67
N ALA A 93 12.06 -3.65 -0.65
CA ALA A 93 12.25 -3.18 0.72
C ALA A 93 13.67 -3.43 1.20
N ALA A 94 14.29 -2.40 1.77
CA ALA A 94 15.65 -2.50 2.34
C ALA A 94 15.65 -3.16 3.73
N VAL A 95 14.47 -3.34 4.33
CA VAL A 95 14.32 -3.94 5.66
C VAL A 95 13.48 -5.20 5.56
N SER A 96 13.72 -6.15 6.47
CA SER A 96 12.97 -7.41 6.47
C SER A 96 11.67 -7.32 7.27
N VAL A 97 11.60 -6.44 8.25
CA VAL A 97 10.43 -6.30 9.12
C VAL A 97 9.58 -5.12 8.66
N ILE A 98 8.33 -5.41 8.31
CA ILE A 98 7.40 -4.41 7.80
C ILE A 98 6.08 -4.57 8.53
N TYR A 99 5.47 -3.44 8.88
CA TYR A 99 4.19 -3.37 9.56
C TYR A 99 3.13 -2.79 8.63
N LEU A 100 1.86 -3.00 8.95
CA LEU A 100 0.75 -2.32 8.32
C LEU A 100 -0.41 -2.20 9.30
N VAL A 101 -1.35 -1.32 8.97
CA VAL A 101 -2.61 -1.15 9.68
C VAL A 101 -3.72 -1.30 8.65
N CYS A 102 -4.70 -2.14 8.93
CA CYS A 102 -5.81 -2.38 8.01
C CYS A 102 -7.10 -2.69 8.74
N GLU A 103 -8.20 -2.69 7.99
CA GLU A 103 -9.48 -3.16 8.52
C GLU A 103 -9.45 -4.69 8.64
N PRO A 104 -10.23 -5.28 9.57
CA PRO A 104 -10.25 -6.74 9.75
C PRO A 104 -10.53 -7.51 8.46
N LYS A 105 -11.39 -6.99 7.58
CA LYS A 105 -11.73 -7.65 6.31
C LYS A 105 -10.57 -7.76 5.33
N GLU A 106 -9.50 -6.99 5.54
CA GLU A 106 -8.34 -6.95 4.65
C GLU A 106 -7.22 -7.90 5.11
N THR A 107 -7.33 -8.48 6.29
CA THR A 107 -6.26 -9.33 6.84
C THR A 107 -5.94 -10.54 5.95
N ALA A 108 -6.97 -11.15 5.35
CA ALA A 108 -6.76 -12.30 4.47
C ALA A 108 -5.94 -11.93 3.23
N PHE A 109 -6.16 -10.75 2.68
CA PHE A 109 -5.36 -10.26 1.54
C PHE A 109 -3.89 -10.13 1.93
N PHE A 110 -3.60 -9.45 3.03
CA PHE A 110 -2.22 -9.22 3.45
C PHE A 110 -1.54 -10.48 3.99
N ALA A 111 -2.29 -11.41 4.56
CA ALA A 111 -1.74 -12.69 5.01
C ALA A 111 -1.07 -13.46 3.87
N ARG A 112 -1.52 -13.27 2.65
CA ARG A 112 -0.94 -13.92 1.45
C ARG A 112 0.53 -13.51 1.23
N PHE A 113 0.94 -12.38 1.77
CA PHE A 113 2.30 -11.84 1.64
C PHE A 113 3.15 -12.08 2.89
N GLY A 114 2.66 -12.90 3.83
CA GLY A 114 3.40 -13.23 5.04
C GLY A 114 3.11 -12.34 6.24
N PHE A 115 2.15 -11.42 6.13
CA PHE A 115 1.74 -10.61 7.26
C PHE A 115 0.88 -11.41 8.23
N GLN A 116 1.11 -11.21 9.52
CA GLN A 116 0.33 -11.83 10.59
C GLN A 116 -0.22 -10.75 11.51
N VAL A 117 -1.42 -10.98 12.03
CA VAL A 117 -2.05 -10.05 12.99
C VAL A 117 -1.17 -9.93 14.22
N LEU A 118 -0.97 -8.71 14.67
CA LEU A 118 -0.10 -8.35 15.77
C LEU A 118 -0.94 -7.82 16.93
N SER A 119 -0.63 -8.30 18.15
CA SER A 119 -1.23 -7.74 19.36
C SER A 119 -0.84 -6.25 19.51
N ARG A 120 -1.78 -5.43 20.00
CA ARG A 120 -1.51 -4.01 20.25
C ARG A 120 -0.29 -3.76 21.14
N ALA A 121 -0.03 -4.67 22.06
CA ALA A 121 1.11 -4.54 22.96
C ALA A 121 2.45 -4.51 22.23
N TYR A 122 2.50 -5.02 21.01
CA TYR A 122 3.73 -5.12 20.22
C TYR A 122 3.78 -4.17 19.03
N VAL A 123 2.78 -3.31 18.88
CA VAL A 123 2.76 -2.30 17.81
C VAL A 123 3.82 -1.24 18.10
N PRO A 124 4.69 -0.89 17.14
CA PRO A 124 5.67 0.18 17.33
C PRO A 124 5.02 1.47 17.77
N LEU A 125 5.65 2.17 18.71
CA LEU A 125 5.08 3.39 19.30
C LEU A 125 4.76 4.45 18.25
N ALA A 126 5.62 4.59 17.22
CA ALA A 126 5.40 5.59 16.19
C ALA A 126 4.17 5.30 15.32
N LEU A 127 3.71 4.04 15.28
CA LEU A 127 2.55 3.62 14.48
C LEU A 127 1.22 3.73 15.25
N LEU A 128 1.27 3.79 16.58
CA LEU A 128 0.06 3.84 17.41
C LEU A 128 -0.85 5.03 17.10
N PRO A 129 -0.35 6.27 16.90
CA PRO A 129 -1.25 7.39 16.59
C PRO A 129 -2.09 7.13 15.34
N LYS A 130 -1.52 6.53 14.30
CA LYS A 130 -2.24 6.19 13.09
C LYS A 130 -3.32 5.15 13.36
N LEU A 131 -2.98 4.09 14.11
CA LEU A 131 -3.93 3.04 14.47
C LEU A 131 -5.14 3.63 15.19
N PHE A 132 -4.91 4.47 16.20
CA PHE A 132 -5.98 5.09 16.97
C PHE A 132 -6.80 6.07 16.14
N ALA A 133 -6.17 6.85 15.27
CA ALA A 133 -6.86 7.81 14.41
C ALA A 133 -7.82 7.10 13.45
N TYR A 134 -7.39 6.00 12.86
CA TYR A 134 -8.25 5.22 11.96
C TYR A 134 -9.37 4.53 12.72
N GLU A 135 -9.10 4.01 13.92
CA GLU A 135 -10.17 3.40 14.75
C GLU A 135 -11.26 4.41 15.09
N ALA A 136 -10.87 5.63 15.43
CA ALA A 136 -11.84 6.69 15.73
C ALA A 136 -12.71 7.03 14.53
N LYS A 137 -12.19 6.82 13.31
CA LYS A 137 -12.85 7.19 12.06
C LYS A 137 -13.71 6.08 11.48
N VAL A 138 -13.19 4.86 11.44
CA VAL A 138 -13.82 3.75 10.71
C VAL A 138 -14.20 2.56 11.58
N GLY A 139 -13.86 2.57 12.86
CA GLY A 139 -14.12 1.47 13.79
C GLY A 139 -12.91 0.56 13.95
N ALA A 140 -13.14 -0.75 14.10
CA ALA A 140 -12.05 -1.69 14.40
C ALA A 140 -10.96 -1.69 13.35
N MET A 141 -9.71 -1.63 13.81
CA MET A 141 -8.52 -1.74 12.96
C MET A 141 -7.58 -2.79 13.54
N VAL A 142 -6.78 -3.40 12.69
CA VAL A 142 -5.75 -4.38 13.07
C VAL A 142 -4.39 -3.93 12.58
N ALA A 143 -3.38 -4.18 13.40
CA ALA A 143 -1.99 -4.07 12.96
C ALA A 143 -1.50 -5.45 12.54
N MET A 144 -0.65 -5.49 11.54
CA MET A 144 -0.02 -6.71 11.06
C MET A 144 1.48 -6.52 10.92
N LYS A 145 2.23 -7.61 11.00
CA LYS A 145 3.67 -7.62 10.91
C LYS A 145 4.12 -8.72 9.97
N ARG A 146 5.08 -8.40 9.12
CA ARG A 146 5.77 -9.37 8.26
C ARG A 146 7.25 -9.39 8.64
N GLU A 147 7.77 -10.59 8.81
CA GLU A 147 9.20 -10.82 9.00
C GLU A 147 9.69 -11.59 7.78
N GLY A 148 10.44 -10.92 6.97
CA GLY A 148 10.86 -11.47 5.70
C GLY A 148 12.01 -12.46 5.77
#